data_214515f3db952cfaa8df88ac575de5d3
#
_entry.id   214515f3db952cfaa8df88ac575de5d3
#
_cell.length_a   1.000
_cell.length_b   1.000
_cell.length_c   1.000
_cell.angle_alpha   90.00
_cell.angle_beta   90.00
_cell.angle_gamma   90.00
#
_symmetry.space_group_name_H-M   'P 1'
#
loop_
_entity.id
_entity.type
_entity.pdbx_description
1 polymer ?
#
loop_
_entity_poly.entity_id
_entity_poly.type
_entity_poly.pdbx_seq_one_letter_code
_entity_poly.pdbx_strand_id
1 'polypeptide(L)'
;MARQLCYLTLDLRDRGLPHTAEAAMAKWYAPKTSVEVIHQCLLTHGHYGYTMNLPHQQRLRDVMGLEIGDGTAQIMKLIIAREKVGRLAVQHLKSRDGAKRP
;
A
#
# COMPACT_ATOMS: atom_id res chain seq x y z
N MET A 1 5.34 -8.51 -9.61
CA MET A 1 3.94 -8.55 -9.15
C MET A 1 3.39 -7.17 -8.80
N ALA A 2 4.08 -6.37 -7.99
CA ALA A 2 3.61 -5.03 -7.59
C ALA A 2 3.24 -4.13 -8.78
N ARG A 3 4.10 -4.09 -9.80
CA ARG A 3 3.85 -3.31 -11.01
C ARG A 3 2.58 -3.76 -11.75
N GLN A 4 2.38 -5.07 -11.87
CA GLN A 4 1.20 -5.62 -12.53
C GLN A 4 -0.09 -5.32 -11.77
N LEU A 5 -0.02 -5.35 -10.44
CA LEU A 5 -1.16 -4.98 -9.60
C LEU A 5 -1.53 -3.50 -9.78
N CYS A 6 -0.54 -2.63 -9.89
CA CYS A 6 -0.78 -1.21 -10.20
C CYS A 6 -1.41 -1.04 -11.58
N TYR A 7 -0.91 -1.74 -12.59
CA TYR A 7 -1.47 -1.68 -13.95
C TYR A 7 -2.90 -2.23 -14.01
N LEU A 8 -3.17 -3.33 -13.30
CA LEU A 8 -4.54 -3.85 -13.19
C LEU A 8 -5.48 -2.81 -12.60
N THR A 9 -5.06 -2.15 -11.52
CA THR A 9 -5.86 -1.11 -10.88
C THR A 9 -6.16 0.04 -11.82
N LEU A 10 -5.16 0.49 -12.55
CA LEU A 10 -5.31 1.57 -13.54
C LEU A 10 -6.21 1.16 -14.71
N ASP A 11 -6.08 -0.07 -15.19
CA ASP A 11 -6.95 -0.59 -16.25
C ASP A 11 -8.41 -0.64 -15.80
N LEU A 12 -8.67 -1.13 -14.60
CA LEU A 12 -10.02 -1.16 -14.04
C LEU A 12 -10.61 0.26 -13.93
N ARG A 13 -9.78 1.22 -13.48
CA ARG A 13 -10.19 2.62 -13.40
C ARG A 13 -10.53 3.19 -14.78
N ASP A 14 -9.67 2.96 -15.77
CA ASP A 14 -9.86 3.49 -17.13
C ASP A 14 -11.10 2.91 -17.79
N ARG A 15 -11.45 1.68 -17.45
CA ARG A 15 -12.67 1.00 -17.93
C ARG A 15 -13.93 1.36 -17.13
N GLY A 16 -13.82 2.24 -16.14
CA GLY A 16 -14.94 2.63 -15.29
C GLY A 16 -15.45 1.52 -14.38
N LEU A 17 -14.63 0.51 -14.09
CA LEU A 17 -14.98 -0.62 -13.24
C LEU A 17 -14.60 -0.34 -11.78
N PRO A 18 -15.25 -1.01 -10.80
CA PRO A 18 -14.86 -0.89 -9.39
C PRO A 18 -13.40 -1.30 -9.20
N HIS A 19 -12.60 -0.46 -8.52
CA HIS A 19 -11.17 -0.68 -8.33
C HIS A 19 -10.67 -0.29 -6.94
N THR A 20 -11.56 0.00 -6.00
CA THR A 20 -11.20 0.45 -4.66
C THR A 20 -10.36 -0.59 -3.91
N ALA A 21 -10.76 -1.87 -3.96
CA ALA A 21 -10.02 -2.95 -3.30
C ALA A 21 -8.64 -3.12 -3.92
N GLU A 22 -8.55 -3.12 -5.23
CA GLU A 22 -7.30 -3.28 -5.98
C GLU A 22 -6.34 -2.11 -5.73
N ALA A 23 -6.87 -0.89 -5.69
CA ALA A 23 -6.09 0.29 -5.33
C ALA A 23 -5.51 0.19 -3.91
N ALA A 24 -6.30 -0.27 -2.96
CA ALA A 24 -5.86 -0.48 -1.59
C ALA A 24 -4.81 -1.59 -1.50
N MET A 25 -4.97 -2.68 -2.27
CA MET A 25 -3.98 -3.75 -2.36
C MET A 25 -2.66 -3.25 -2.92
N ALA A 26 -2.69 -2.46 -3.99
CA ALA A 26 -1.49 -1.88 -4.58
C ALA A 26 -0.78 -0.94 -3.60
N LYS A 27 -1.53 -0.08 -2.91
CA LYS A 27 -1.00 0.85 -1.93
C LYS A 27 -0.37 0.14 -0.73
N TRP A 28 -0.94 -0.98 -0.31
CA TRP A 28 -0.36 -1.81 0.76
C TRP A 28 0.86 -2.58 0.27
N TYR A 29 0.73 -3.31 -0.85
CA TYR A 29 1.72 -4.29 -1.28
C TYR A 29 2.96 -3.66 -1.92
N ALA A 30 2.79 -2.65 -2.76
CA ALA A 30 3.92 -2.09 -3.52
C ALA A 30 4.97 -1.42 -2.63
N PRO A 31 4.63 -0.54 -1.66
CA PRO A 31 5.64 0.02 -0.76
C PRO A 31 6.31 -1.04 0.10
N LYS A 32 5.56 -2.01 0.63
CA LYS A 32 6.10 -3.10 1.43
C LYS A 32 7.16 -3.88 0.65
N THR A 33 6.83 -4.30 -0.56
CA THR A 33 7.76 -5.04 -1.43
C THR A 33 8.97 -4.18 -1.79
N SER A 34 8.77 -2.89 -2.05
CA SER A 34 9.86 -1.97 -2.37
C SER A 34 10.83 -1.81 -1.20
N VAL A 35 10.35 -1.73 0.03
CA VAL A 35 11.22 -1.72 1.23
C VAL A 35 12.07 -2.98 1.29
N GLU A 36 11.47 -4.15 1.10
CA GLU A 36 12.18 -5.43 1.12
C GLU A 36 13.28 -5.50 0.04
N VAL A 37 12.94 -5.09 -1.19
CA VAL A 37 13.88 -5.12 -2.32
C VAL A 37 15.04 -4.13 -2.10
N ILE A 38 14.75 -2.91 -1.69
CA ILE A 38 15.78 -1.89 -1.45
C ILE A 38 16.69 -2.32 -0.31
N HIS A 39 16.12 -2.90 0.75
CA HIS A 39 16.91 -3.45 1.85
C HIS A 39 17.86 -4.55 1.38
N GLN A 40 17.40 -5.47 0.55
CA GLN A 40 18.25 -6.51 -0.02
C GLN A 40 19.35 -5.94 -0.93
N CYS A 41 19.04 -4.90 -1.71
CA CYS A 41 20.05 -4.19 -2.49
C CYS A 41 21.14 -3.58 -1.61
N LEU A 42 20.75 -2.96 -0.49
CA LEU A 42 21.68 -2.41 0.48
C LEU A 42 22.59 -3.50 1.04
N LEU A 43 22.02 -4.62 1.47
CA LEU A 43 22.77 -5.74 2.03
C LEU A 43 23.73 -6.35 1.00
N THR A 44 23.33 -6.41 -0.27
CA THR A 44 24.18 -6.93 -1.36
C THR A 44 25.46 -6.11 -1.53
N HIS A 45 25.41 -4.80 -1.28
CA HIS A 45 26.58 -3.93 -1.31
C HIS A 45 27.41 -3.97 -0.01
N GLY A 46 26.93 -4.68 1.00
CA GLY A 46 27.59 -4.81 2.28
C GLY A 46 27.75 -3.48 3.01
N HIS A 47 28.87 -3.31 3.69
CA HIS A 47 29.16 -2.09 4.46
C HIS A 47 29.03 -0.82 3.59
N TYR A 48 29.52 -0.88 2.36
CA TYR A 48 29.46 0.28 1.45
C TYR A 48 28.02 0.68 1.12
N GLY A 49 27.10 -0.29 1.03
CA GLY A 49 25.67 -0.02 0.83
C GLY A 49 25.03 0.74 1.99
N TYR A 50 25.54 0.56 3.19
CA TYR A 50 25.06 1.25 4.39
C TYR A 50 25.53 2.73 4.45
N THR A 51 26.60 3.07 3.73
CA THR A 51 27.15 4.43 3.73
C THR A 51 26.27 5.42 2.95
N MET A 52 26.44 6.70 3.23
CA MET A 52 25.73 7.77 2.52
C MET A 52 26.27 8.02 1.10
N ASN A 53 27.37 7.34 0.71
CA ASN A 53 27.94 7.44 -0.64
C ASN A 53 27.05 6.77 -1.69
N LEU A 54 26.24 5.78 -1.29
CA LEU A 54 25.26 5.14 -2.15
C LEU A 54 23.85 5.59 -1.78
N PRO A 55 22.91 5.57 -2.74
CA PRO A 55 21.57 6.11 -2.51
C PRO A 55 20.62 5.13 -1.80
N HIS A 56 21.05 3.92 -1.46
CA HIS A 56 20.15 2.89 -0.92
C HIS A 56 19.50 3.29 0.39
N GLN A 57 20.25 3.90 1.32
CA GLN A 57 19.71 4.34 2.60
C GLN A 57 18.64 5.45 2.42
N GLN A 58 18.84 6.35 1.47
CA GLN A 58 17.86 7.40 1.15
C GLN A 58 16.59 6.80 0.52
N ARG A 59 16.75 5.91 -0.44
CA ARG A 59 15.64 5.22 -1.10
C ARG A 59 14.80 4.43 -0.11
N LEU A 60 15.45 3.75 0.83
CA LEU A 60 14.77 3.00 1.88
C LEU A 60 13.91 3.92 2.75
N ARG A 61 14.47 5.04 3.17
CA ARG A 61 13.75 6.04 3.96
C ARG A 61 12.56 6.62 3.21
N ASP A 62 12.75 7.00 1.94
CA ASP A 62 11.71 7.59 1.12
C ASP A 62 10.54 6.62 0.91
N VAL A 63 10.84 5.35 0.65
CA VAL A 63 9.83 4.32 0.40
C VAL A 63 9.05 3.97 1.67
N MET A 64 9.71 3.96 2.84
CA MET A 64 8.99 3.75 4.11
C MET A 64 7.89 4.79 4.34
N GLY A 65 8.10 6.03 3.89
CA GLY A 65 7.08 7.07 3.96
C GLY A 65 5.82 6.73 3.18
N LEU A 66 5.95 5.97 2.10
CA LEU A 66 4.80 5.52 1.29
C LEU A 66 3.96 4.44 1.97
N GLU A 67 4.51 3.74 2.97
CA GLU A 67 3.73 2.80 3.79
C GLU A 67 2.80 3.51 4.78
N ILE A 68 3.06 4.78 5.04
CA ILE A 68 2.37 5.57 6.08
C ILE A 68 1.51 6.66 5.44
N GLY A 69 2.04 7.40 4.45
CA GLY A 69 1.37 8.54 3.83
C GLY A 69 0.07 8.16 3.11
N ASP A 70 -0.95 9.01 3.24
CA ASP A 70 -2.26 8.84 2.60
C ASP A 70 -2.98 7.54 2.98
N GLY A 71 -2.77 7.07 4.18
CA GLY A 71 -3.34 5.83 4.70
C GLY A 71 -2.28 4.77 4.92
N THR A 72 -2.20 4.28 6.15
CA THR A 72 -1.25 3.24 6.53
C THR A 72 -1.61 1.90 5.89
N ALA A 73 -0.67 0.96 5.91
CA ALA A 73 -0.91 -0.41 5.46
C ALA A 73 -2.12 -1.04 6.17
N GLN A 74 -2.30 -0.77 7.46
CA GLN A 74 -3.42 -1.27 8.24
C GLN A 74 -4.75 -0.69 7.76
N ILE A 75 -4.80 0.60 7.45
CA ILE A 75 -5.99 1.25 6.88
C ILE A 75 -6.31 0.66 5.51
N MET A 76 -5.32 0.39 4.68
CA MET A 76 -5.52 -0.26 3.38
C MET A 76 -6.12 -1.65 3.54
N LYS A 77 -5.66 -2.44 4.52
CA LYS A 77 -6.24 -3.76 4.83
C LYS A 77 -7.69 -3.67 5.29
N LEU A 78 -8.05 -2.64 6.06
CA LEU A 78 -9.44 -2.39 6.44
C LEU A 78 -10.32 -2.06 5.24
N ILE A 79 -9.82 -1.29 4.29
CA ILE A 79 -10.53 -0.99 3.04
C ILE A 79 -10.73 -2.26 2.22
N ILE A 80 -9.71 -3.10 2.09
CA ILE A 80 -9.79 -4.38 1.38
C ILE A 80 -10.85 -5.28 2.03
N ALA A 81 -10.84 -5.40 3.35
CA ALA A 81 -11.81 -6.20 4.10
C ALA A 81 -13.23 -5.68 3.87
N ARG A 82 -13.42 -4.37 3.90
CA ARG A 82 -14.72 -3.76 3.63
C ARG A 82 -15.25 -4.11 2.25
N GLU A 83 -14.39 -4.02 1.23
CA GLU A 83 -14.80 -4.26 -0.16
C GLU A 83 -15.02 -5.75 -0.46
N LYS A 84 -14.25 -6.64 0.16
CA LYS A 84 -14.31 -8.08 -0.13
C LYS A 84 -15.25 -8.86 0.77
N VAL A 85 -15.37 -8.49 2.04
CA VAL A 85 -16.20 -9.21 3.04
C VAL A 85 -17.49 -8.45 3.34
N GLY A 86 -17.46 -7.15 3.27
CA GLY A 86 -18.60 -6.28 3.55
C GLY A 86 -18.35 -5.37 4.75
N ARG A 87 -19.17 -4.32 4.86
CA ARG A 87 -18.99 -3.26 5.87
C ARG A 87 -19.15 -3.76 7.30
N LEU A 88 -19.89 -4.83 7.51
CA LEU A 88 -20.07 -5.41 8.84
C LEU A 88 -18.79 -6.00 9.43
N ALA A 89 -17.81 -6.31 8.59
CA ALA A 89 -16.51 -6.80 9.02
C ALA A 89 -15.61 -5.69 9.58
N VAL A 90 -15.98 -4.41 9.41
CA VAL A 90 -15.16 -3.26 9.78
C VAL A 90 -15.96 -2.33 10.69
N GLN A 91 -15.81 -2.53 12.00
CA GLN A 91 -16.66 -1.89 13.02
C GLN A 91 -16.62 -0.36 13.02
N HIS A 92 -15.47 0.25 12.74
CA HIS A 92 -15.37 1.71 12.75
C HIS A 92 -16.17 2.40 11.63
N LEU A 93 -16.53 1.68 10.57
CA LEU A 93 -17.38 2.19 9.50
C LEU A 93 -18.88 2.06 9.84
N LYS A 94 -19.21 1.17 10.78
CA LYS A 94 -20.59 0.94 11.21
C LYS A 94 -21.19 2.18 11.86
N SER A 95 -20.40 2.93 12.63
CA SER A 95 -20.84 4.15 13.29
C SER A 95 -21.17 5.28 12.31
N ARG A 96 -20.44 5.37 11.19
CA ARG A 96 -20.69 6.39 10.17
C ARG A 96 -21.97 6.11 9.37
N ASP A 97 -22.24 4.85 9.09
CA ASP A 97 -23.47 4.45 8.38
C ASP A 97 -24.69 4.57 9.27
N GLY A 98 -24.55 4.32 10.58
CA GLY A 98 -25.62 4.53 11.56
C GLY A 98 -26.03 5.99 11.74
N ALA A 99 -25.07 6.92 11.60
CA ALA A 99 -25.32 8.36 11.71
C ALA A 99 -26.03 8.97 10.50
N LYS A 100 -26.09 8.27 9.37
CA LYS A 100 -26.71 8.73 8.12
C LYS A 100 -28.13 8.23 7.89
N ARG A 101 -28.63 7.40 8.78
CA ARG A 101 -30.02 6.90 8.70
C ARG A 101 -30.90 7.75 9.61
N PRO A 102 -31.87 8.45 9.04
CA PRO A 102 -32.88 9.12 9.87
C PRO A 102 -33.70 8.12 10.68
#